data_d8e14b314ca67a1888ed57cba611865e
#
_entry.id   d8e14b314ca67a1888ed57cba611865e
#
_cell.length_a   1.000
_cell.length_b   1.000
_cell.length_c   1.000
_cell.angle_alpha   90.00
_cell.angle_beta   90.00
_cell.angle_gamma   90.00
#
_symmetry.space_group_name_H-M   'P 1'
#
loop_
_entity.id
_entity.type
_entity.pdbx_description
1 polymer ?
#
loop_
_entity_poly.entity_id
_entity_poly.type
_entity_poly.pdbx_seq_one_letter_code
_entity_poly.pdbx_strand_id
1 'polypeptide(L)'
;VLDSEKSGLNKSPITVISGQGKTIFEAARSMNKKTSKVFFLADIDYVFLDQSVLTDGLDEIMDFLVRDTRLSLNFLIITSTENKSIDILSSISHFDTNSANNLYDAIMNSETRYGGINSLHVRELINNYYEKGKDTIFPNVYIKDTTKSSENNSLEDSKSESNVEVKNMVFFKDKEVIELTDEETKGVNFLRNKIKNATLTIKCDGGYFTIETLESKMKLISKLDVDTIN
;
A
#
# COMPACT_ATOMS: atom_id res chain seq x y z
N VAL A 1 -9.99 34.29 -17.80
CA VAL A 1 -11.43 34.02 -17.73
C VAL A 1 -11.63 32.72 -18.51
N LEU A 2 -11.73 31.60 -17.83
CA LEU A 2 -12.07 30.33 -18.43
C LEU A 2 -13.57 30.14 -18.24
N ASP A 3 -14.29 30.09 -19.35
CA ASP A 3 -15.70 29.73 -19.41
C ASP A 3 -15.91 28.33 -18.85
N SER A 4 -16.48 28.26 -17.66
CA SER A 4 -16.86 27.01 -16.97
C SER A 4 -18.33 26.68 -17.10
N GLU A 5 -18.92 26.92 -18.26
CA GLU A 5 -20.31 26.52 -18.50
C GLU A 5 -20.46 25.89 -19.89
N LYS A 6 -20.48 24.57 -19.91
CA LYS A 6 -21.20 23.64 -20.81
C LYS A 6 -20.39 22.42 -21.17
N SER A 7 -20.42 21.41 -20.32
CA SER A 7 -20.56 20.01 -20.80
C SER A 7 -20.76 19.09 -19.58
N GLY A 8 -21.98 18.61 -19.42
CA GLY A 8 -22.35 17.60 -18.42
C GLY A 8 -21.80 16.21 -18.76
N LEU A 9 -20.50 16.11 -18.81
CA LEU A 9 -19.76 14.86 -18.80
C LEU A 9 -18.75 15.00 -17.66
N ASN A 10 -19.00 14.33 -16.55
CA ASN A 10 -18.03 14.12 -15.47
C ASN A 10 -16.80 13.38 -16.04
N LYS A 11 -15.92 14.10 -16.73
CA LYS A 11 -14.61 13.56 -17.08
C LYS A 11 -13.75 13.64 -15.84
N SER A 12 -13.32 12.48 -15.32
CA SER A 12 -12.29 12.43 -14.29
C SER A 12 -11.09 13.29 -14.77
N PRO A 13 -10.58 14.19 -13.94
CA PRO A 13 -9.41 14.99 -14.26
C PRO A 13 -8.13 14.16 -14.30
N ILE A 14 -8.21 12.86 -13.98
CA ILE A 14 -7.11 11.93 -13.91
C ILE A 14 -7.00 11.16 -15.21
N THR A 15 -5.77 11.01 -15.71
CA THR A 15 -5.46 10.26 -16.93
C THR A 15 -4.45 9.16 -16.60
N VAL A 16 -4.79 7.92 -16.94
CA VAL A 16 -3.86 6.78 -16.82
C VAL A 16 -3.03 6.68 -18.09
N ILE A 17 -1.71 6.69 -17.95
CA ILE A 17 -0.75 6.56 -19.04
C ILE A 17 0.16 5.39 -18.75
N SER A 18 0.36 4.52 -19.74
CA SER A 18 1.26 3.37 -19.67
C SER A 18 2.50 3.56 -20.51
N GLY A 19 3.64 3.06 -20.03
CA GLY A 19 4.91 2.98 -20.76
C GLY A 19 5.48 1.58 -20.75
N GLN A 20 6.32 1.28 -21.74
CA GLN A 20 7.05 0.02 -21.85
C GLN A 20 8.52 0.30 -22.17
N GLY A 21 9.41 -0.53 -21.65
CA GLY A 21 10.84 -0.44 -21.87
C GLY A 21 11.56 -1.66 -21.30
N LYS A 22 12.81 -1.82 -21.67
CA LYS A 22 13.68 -2.88 -21.12
C LYS A 22 14.15 -2.57 -19.68
N THR A 23 14.01 -1.32 -19.28
CA THR A 23 14.29 -0.84 -17.93
C THR A 23 13.17 0.08 -17.48
N ILE A 24 13.04 0.30 -16.17
CA ILE A 24 12.05 1.24 -15.60
C ILE A 24 12.29 2.66 -16.15
N PHE A 25 13.54 3.07 -16.34
CA PHE A 25 13.88 4.36 -16.96
C PHE A 25 13.35 4.49 -18.38
N GLU A 26 13.53 3.45 -19.20
CA GLU A 26 13.04 3.45 -20.58
C GLU A 26 11.52 3.46 -20.61
N ALA A 27 10.87 2.67 -19.76
CA ALA A 27 9.42 2.65 -19.63
C ALA A 27 8.88 4.03 -19.22
N ALA A 28 9.46 4.65 -18.20
CA ALA A 28 9.09 6.00 -17.76
C ALA A 28 9.26 7.06 -18.87
N ARG A 29 10.35 7.00 -19.62
CA ARG A 29 10.57 7.90 -20.76
C ARG A 29 9.60 7.65 -21.91
N SER A 30 9.21 6.40 -22.14
CA SER A 30 8.25 6.06 -23.20
C SER A 30 6.87 6.70 -22.98
N MET A 31 6.48 6.94 -21.71
CA MET A 31 5.23 7.62 -21.37
C MET A 31 5.21 9.07 -21.87
N ASN A 32 6.36 9.76 -21.91
CA ASN A 32 6.44 11.14 -22.43
C ASN A 32 6.06 11.26 -23.93
N LYS A 33 6.09 10.16 -24.67
CA LYS A 33 5.64 10.16 -26.08
C LYS A 33 4.11 10.18 -26.22
N LYS A 34 3.39 9.88 -25.13
CA LYS A 34 1.92 9.73 -25.11
C LYS A 34 1.20 10.94 -24.52
N THR A 35 1.92 11.92 -24.01
CA THR A 35 1.35 13.12 -23.41
C THR A 35 2.16 14.35 -23.75
N SER A 36 1.49 15.51 -23.81
CA SER A 36 2.14 16.81 -23.89
C SER A 36 2.63 17.34 -22.54
N LYS A 37 2.28 16.64 -21.43
CA LYS A 37 2.70 17.02 -20.09
C LYS A 37 4.03 16.35 -19.74
N VAL A 38 4.86 17.04 -18.98
CA VAL A 38 6.10 16.47 -18.43
C VAL A 38 5.78 15.75 -17.13
N PHE A 39 6.24 14.50 -16.98
CA PHE A 39 6.13 13.78 -15.72
C PHE A 39 7.08 14.38 -14.68
N PHE A 40 6.51 14.82 -13.58
CA PHE A 40 7.26 15.35 -12.46
C PHE A 40 7.38 14.28 -11.38
N LEU A 41 8.50 13.56 -11.37
CA LEU A 41 8.72 12.41 -10.49
C LEU A 41 8.93 12.78 -9.02
N ALA A 42 9.11 14.07 -8.71
CA ALA A 42 9.26 14.53 -7.33
C ALA A 42 7.93 14.56 -6.55
N ASP A 43 6.80 14.53 -7.26
CA ASP A 43 5.44 14.63 -6.70
C ASP A 43 4.68 13.29 -6.79
N ILE A 44 5.40 12.18 -6.61
CA ILE A 44 4.79 10.86 -6.53
C ILE A 44 4.26 10.66 -5.10
N ASP A 45 3.00 10.27 -4.96
CA ASP A 45 2.40 9.91 -3.69
C ASP A 45 2.54 8.41 -3.41
N TYR A 46 2.39 7.57 -4.46
CA TYR A 46 2.43 6.11 -4.34
C TYR A 46 3.15 5.45 -5.50
N VAL A 47 3.76 4.32 -5.18
CA VAL A 47 4.20 3.33 -6.16
C VAL A 47 3.57 1.99 -5.80
N PHE A 48 2.80 1.43 -6.73
CA PHE A 48 2.22 0.10 -6.59
C PHE A 48 3.14 -0.93 -7.24
N LEU A 49 3.48 -1.97 -6.49
CA LEU A 49 4.26 -3.10 -6.97
C LEU A 49 3.36 -4.32 -7.13
N ASP A 50 3.26 -4.84 -8.33
CA ASP A 50 2.58 -6.11 -8.58
C ASP A 50 3.32 -7.27 -7.88
N GLN A 51 2.58 -8.30 -7.47
CA GLN A 51 3.17 -9.48 -6.86
C GLN A 51 4.24 -10.12 -7.76
N SER A 52 4.05 -10.12 -9.09
CA SER A 52 5.03 -10.63 -10.05
C SER A 52 6.38 -9.90 -9.94
N VAL A 53 6.35 -8.60 -9.72
CA VAL A 53 7.56 -7.79 -9.53
C VAL A 53 8.30 -8.18 -8.26
N LEU A 54 7.57 -8.47 -7.18
CA LEU A 54 8.16 -8.95 -5.93
C LEU A 54 8.82 -10.31 -6.13
N THR A 55 8.15 -11.26 -6.81
CA THR A 55 8.68 -12.61 -7.06
C THR A 55 9.88 -12.61 -8.01
N ASP A 56 9.96 -11.66 -8.94
CA ASP A 56 11.13 -11.48 -9.81
C ASP A 56 12.33 -10.91 -9.04
N GLY A 57 12.07 -10.18 -7.97
CA GLY A 57 13.06 -9.56 -7.09
C GLY A 57 13.09 -8.03 -7.20
N LEU A 58 13.58 -7.40 -6.15
CA LEU A 58 13.55 -5.93 -6.02
C LEU A 58 14.79 -5.22 -6.61
N ASP A 59 15.78 -5.94 -7.12
CA ASP A 59 17.08 -5.38 -7.51
C ASP A 59 16.93 -4.22 -8.52
N GLU A 60 16.14 -4.43 -9.59
CA GLU A 60 15.93 -3.41 -10.62
C GLU A 60 15.19 -2.18 -10.09
N ILE A 61 14.21 -2.41 -9.21
CA ILE A 61 13.46 -1.32 -8.56
C ILE A 61 14.38 -0.53 -7.63
N MET A 62 15.20 -1.21 -6.83
CA MET A 62 16.15 -0.56 -5.94
C MET A 62 17.16 0.27 -6.71
N ASP A 63 17.69 -0.27 -7.82
CA ASP A 63 18.58 0.47 -8.70
C ASP A 63 17.94 1.75 -9.24
N PHE A 64 16.69 1.67 -9.69
CA PHE A 64 15.94 2.84 -10.15
C PHE A 64 15.70 3.86 -9.04
N LEU A 65 15.22 3.41 -7.88
CA LEU A 65 14.87 4.30 -6.75
C LEU A 65 16.08 5.04 -6.18
N VAL A 66 17.25 4.40 -6.19
CA VAL A 66 18.47 5.00 -5.66
C VAL A 66 19.16 5.92 -6.67
N ARG A 67 19.07 5.59 -7.96
CA ARG A 67 19.79 6.35 -9.01
C ARG A 67 19.03 7.56 -9.53
N ASP A 68 17.70 7.57 -9.51
CA ASP A 68 16.95 8.70 -10.01
C ASP A 68 16.84 9.83 -8.96
N THR A 69 17.74 10.80 -9.07
CA THR A 69 17.82 11.95 -8.15
C THR A 69 16.60 12.90 -8.24
N ARG A 70 15.68 12.69 -9.18
CA ARG A 70 14.45 13.47 -9.32
C ARG A 70 13.33 12.94 -8.44
N LEU A 71 13.46 11.71 -7.92
CA LEU A 71 12.49 11.10 -7.04
C LEU A 71 12.53 11.76 -5.65
N SER A 72 11.36 12.12 -5.14
CA SER A 72 11.20 12.36 -3.71
C SER A 72 11.29 11.02 -2.97
N LEU A 73 11.98 10.98 -1.83
CA LEU A 73 12.04 9.76 -1.00
C LEU A 73 10.89 9.71 0.03
N ASN A 74 9.76 10.33 -0.27
CA ASN A 74 8.65 10.47 0.68
C ASN A 74 7.32 9.86 0.19
N PHE A 75 7.33 9.06 -0.87
CA PHE A 75 6.13 8.35 -1.32
C PHE A 75 5.99 6.98 -0.65
N LEU A 76 4.77 6.46 -0.69
CA LEU A 76 4.46 5.15 -0.16
C LEU A 76 4.66 4.05 -1.21
N ILE A 77 5.15 2.90 -0.76
CA ILE A 77 5.18 1.68 -1.55
C ILE A 77 4.05 0.78 -1.08
N ILE A 78 3.23 0.34 -2.03
CA ILE A 78 2.04 -0.46 -1.78
C ILE A 78 2.07 -1.68 -2.71
N THR A 79 1.54 -2.80 -2.28
CA THR A 79 1.36 -3.98 -3.13
C THR A 79 -0.10 -4.40 -3.20
N SER A 80 -0.41 -5.25 -4.15
CA SER A 80 -1.65 -6.02 -4.19
C SER A 80 -1.36 -7.45 -4.59
N THR A 81 -1.90 -8.39 -3.82
CA THR A 81 -1.81 -9.82 -4.10
C THR A 81 -2.96 -10.31 -4.99
N GLU A 82 -4.07 -9.57 -5.03
CA GLU A 82 -5.28 -9.97 -5.76
C GLU A 82 -5.46 -9.25 -7.10
N ASN A 83 -5.06 -7.99 -7.17
CA ASN A 83 -5.31 -7.14 -8.32
C ASN A 83 -4.00 -6.65 -8.95
N LYS A 84 -4.01 -6.42 -10.25
CA LYS A 84 -2.89 -5.76 -10.91
C LYS A 84 -2.85 -4.27 -10.55
N SER A 85 -1.66 -3.71 -10.44
CA SER A 85 -1.47 -2.28 -10.14
C SER A 85 -2.20 -1.36 -11.11
N ILE A 86 -2.30 -1.76 -12.39
CA ILE A 86 -3.03 -0.97 -13.40
C ILE A 86 -4.54 -0.92 -13.11
N ASP A 87 -5.12 -2.00 -12.60
CA ASP A 87 -6.55 -2.06 -12.28
C ASP A 87 -6.84 -1.20 -11.05
N ILE A 88 -5.95 -1.24 -10.04
CA ILE A 88 -6.03 -0.39 -8.85
C ILE A 88 -5.93 1.09 -9.24
N LEU A 89 -4.94 1.47 -10.05
CA LEU A 89 -4.77 2.85 -10.52
C LEU A 89 -5.99 3.32 -11.33
N SER A 90 -6.55 2.45 -12.17
CA SER A 90 -7.75 2.74 -12.93
C SER A 90 -8.96 2.92 -12.02
N SER A 91 -9.12 2.09 -11.00
CA SER A 91 -10.18 2.21 -10.01
C SER A 91 -10.07 3.53 -9.25
N ILE A 92 -8.90 3.89 -8.72
CA ILE A 92 -8.65 5.17 -8.06
C ILE A 92 -8.99 6.35 -8.98
N SER A 93 -8.69 6.26 -10.28
CA SER A 93 -8.89 7.35 -11.22
C SER A 93 -10.36 7.61 -11.60
N HIS A 94 -11.25 6.61 -11.44
CA HIS A 94 -12.64 6.72 -11.87
C HIS A 94 -13.57 7.36 -10.84
N PHE A 95 -13.24 7.27 -9.54
CA PHE A 95 -14.20 7.57 -8.49
C PHE A 95 -14.16 8.98 -7.93
N ASP A 96 -13.03 9.67 -7.84
CA ASP A 96 -13.00 11.07 -7.35
C ASP A 96 -11.68 11.77 -7.68
N THR A 97 -11.71 13.10 -7.69
CA THR A 97 -10.53 13.97 -7.73
C THR A 97 -9.62 13.79 -6.51
N ASN A 98 -10.15 13.28 -5.40
CA ASN A 98 -9.45 13.07 -4.13
C ASN A 98 -9.18 11.59 -3.80
N SER A 99 -9.42 10.66 -4.70
CA SER A 99 -9.31 9.21 -4.41
C SER A 99 -7.92 8.79 -3.95
N ALA A 100 -6.87 9.46 -4.42
CA ALA A 100 -5.51 9.22 -3.94
C ALA A 100 -5.37 9.62 -2.45
N ASN A 101 -5.91 10.76 -2.04
CA ASN A 101 -5.90 11.18 -0.65
C ASN A 101 -6.72 10.23 0.23
N ASN A 102 -7.86 9.73 -0.27
CA ASN A 102 -8.69 8.78 0.46
C ASN A 102 -7.94 7.48 0.77
N LEU A 103 -7.14 6.98 -0.19
CA LEU A 103 -6.30 5.79 0.06
C LEU A 103 -5.20 6.09 1.09
N TYR A 104 -4.57 7.26 1.00
CA TYR A 104 -3.59 7.68 2.01
C TYR A 104 -4.21 7.71 3.41
N ASP A 105 -5.36 8.36 3.54
CA ASP A 105 -6.07 8.46 4.80
C ASP A 105 -6.52 7.09 5.33
N ALA A 106 -6.94 6.18 4.44
CA ALA A 106 -7.30 4.81 4.82
C ALA A 106 -6.10 4.04 5.38
N ILE A 107 -4.92 4.13 4.74
CA ILE A 107 -3.68 3.52 5.23
C ILE A 107 -3.30 4.14 6.58
N MET A 108 -3.30 5.47 6.69
CA MET A 108 -2.93 6.17 7.92
C MET A 108 -3.92 5.90 9.08
N ASN A 109 -5.21 5.79 8.79
CA ASN A 109 -6.22 5.42 9.77
C ASN A 109 -6.05 3.97 10.24
N SER A 110 -5.76 3.03 9.31
CA SER A 110 -5.47 1.65 9.67
C SER A 110 -4.23 1.54 10.57
N GLU A 111 -3.16 2.28 10.24
CA GLU A 111 -1.94 2.32 11.05
C GLU A 111 -2.19 2.92 12.43
N THR A 112 -2.91 4.05 12.51
CA THR A 112 -3.00 4.83 13.74
C THR A 112 -4.11 4.39 14.69
N ARG A 113 -5.17 3.77 14.17
CA ARG A 113 -6.38 3.45 14.95
C ARG A 113 -6.63 1.96 15.11
N TYR A 114 -6.23 1.15 14.12
CA TYR A 114 -6.55 -0.27 14.10
C TYR A 114 -5.32 -1.16 14.38
N GLY A 115 -4.12 -0.65 14.13
CA GLY A 115 -2.88 -1.43 14.22
C GLY A 115 -2.76 -2.52 13.17
N GLY A 116 -3.57 -2.44 12.11
CA GLY A 116 -3.65 -3.46 11.07
C GLY A 116 -2.55 -3.34 10.03
N ILE A 117 -2.32 -2.15 9.50
CA ILE A 117 -1.30 -1.91 8.47
C ILE A 117 -0.30 -0.87 8.95
N ASN A 118 0.92 -0.97 8.46
CA ASN A 118 1.88 0.13 8.52
C ASN A 118 2.17 0.65 7.13
N SER A 119 2.25 1.96 7.03
CA SER A 119 2.77 2.61 5.83
C SER A 119 4.23 2.23 5.61
N LEU A 120 4.60 1.95 4.37
CA LEU A 120 5.99 1.70 3.96
C LEU A 120 6.45 2.84 3.07
N HIS A 121 7.27 3.73 3.61
CA HIS A 121 7.92 4.77 2.81
C HIS A 121 9.11 4.21 2.05
N VAL A 122 9.36 4.74 0.85
CA VAL A 122 10.49 4.32 0.00
C VAL A 122 11.83 4.36 0.74
N ARG A 123 12.06 5.34 1.61
CA ARG A 123 13.27 5.42 2.44
C ARG A 123 13.42 4.21 3.36
N GLU A 124 12.32 3.75 3.98
CA GLU A 124 12.31 2.57 4.83
C GLU A 124 12.55 1.31 4.00
N LEU A 125 11.95 1.22 2.81
CA LEU A 125 12.19 0.12 1.87
C LEU A 125 13.67 0.01 1.51
N ILE A 126 14.30 1.12 1.11
CA ILE A 126 15.72 1.16 0.76
C ILE A 126 16.59 0.72 1.95
N ASN A 127 16.32 1.24 3.15
CA ASN A 127 17.06 0.87 4.34
C ASN A 127 16.92 -0.64 4.65
N ASN A 128 15.69 -1.17 4.62
CA ASN A 128 15.44 -2.59 4.87
C ASN A 128 16.12 -3.50 3.84
N TYR A 129 16.13 -3.09 2.57
CA TYR A 129 16.74 -3.86 1.49
C TYR A 129 18.26 -4.02 1.65
N TYR A 130 18.96 -2.97 2.09
CA TYR A 130 20.42 -3.01 2.25
C TYR A 130 20.87 -3.45 3.65
N GLU A 131 19.99 -3.47 4.64
CA GLU A 131 20.32 -3.88 6.01
C GLU A 131 20.14 -5.39 6.18
N LYS A 132 21.23 -6.07 6.57
CA LYS A 132 21.19 -7.52 6.82
C LYS A 132 20.27 -7.87 7.97
N GLY A 133 19.41 -8.88 7.76
CA GLY A 133 18.50 -9.39 8.78
C GLY A 133 17.22 -8.56 8.93
N LYS A 134 16.96 -7.64 8.04
CA LYS A 134 15.68 -6.96 7.93
C LYS A 134 14.93 -7.40 6.68
N ASP A 135 13.81 -8.05 6.90
CA ASP A 135 12.88 -8.38 5.84
C ASP A 135 11.86 -7.26 5.65
N THR A 136 11.37 -7.08 4.43
CA THR A 136 10.42 -6.02 4.11
C THR A 136 8.99 -6.54 4.23
N ILE A 137 8.11 -5.70 4.75
CA ILE A 137 6.68 -5.95 4.83
C ILE A 137 5.97 -4.81 4.12
N PHE A 138 5.14 -5.16 3.15
CA PHE A 138 4.40 -4.22 2.31
C PHE A 138 2.94 -4.10 2.77
N PRO A 139 2.37 -2.90 2.78
CA PRO A 139 0.93 -2.74 2.87
C PRO A 139 0.25 -3.33 1.64
N ASN A 140 -0.82 -4.07 1.85
CA ASN A 140 -1.61 -4.75 0.82
C ASN A 140 -2.97 -4.10 0.66
N VAL A 141 -3.38 -3.88 -0.59
CA VAL A 141 -4.68 -3.30 -0.94
C VAL A 141 -5.37 -4.17 -1.98
N TYR A 142 -6.68 -4.06 -2.06
CA TYR A 142 -7.49 -4.77 -3.05
C TYR A 142 -8.64 -3.89 -3.55
N ILE A 143 -9.23 -4.30 -4.68
CA ILE A 143 -10.43 -3.67 -5.22
C ILE A 143 -11.64 -4.41 -4.67
N LYS A 144 -12.50 -3.71 -3.95
CA LYS A 144 -13.77 -4.27 -3.47
C LYS A 144 -14.76 -4.42 -4.61
N ASP A 145 -15.26 -5.63 -4.81
CA ASP A 145 -16.33 -5.91 -5.76
C ASP A 145 -17.66 -5.31 -5.27
N THR A 146 -18.09 -4.22 -5.87
CA THR A 146 -19.38 -3.57 -5.56
C THR A 146 -20.59 -4.34 -6.09
N THR A 147 -20.42 -5.39 -6.88
CA THR A 147 -21.50 -6.16 -7.50
C THR A 147 -22.27 -7.07 -6.54
N LYS A 148 -21.83 -7.26 -5.30
CA LYS A 148 -22.49 -8.14 -4.32
C LYS A 148 -23.38 -7.44 -3.30
N SER A 149 -23.53 -6.12 -3.34
CA SER A 149 -24.33 -5.37 -2.34
C SER A 149 -25.65 -4.80 -2.85
N SER A 150 -26.16 -5.23 -4.01
CA SER A 150 -27.41 -4.72 -4.58
C SER A 150 -28.66 -5.57 -4.29
N GLU A 151 -28.71 -6.26 -3.15
CA GLU A 151 -29.98 -6.74 -2.61
C GLU A 151 -30.27 -6.05 -1.27
N ASN A 152 -31.17 -5.07 -1.32
CA ASN A 152 -31.69 -4.25 -0.22
C ASN A 152 -30.88 -3.02 0.17
N ASN A 153 -31.12 -1.89 -0.52
CA ASN A 153 -31.66 -0.70 0.14
C ASN A 153 -31.68 0.49 -0.83
N SER A 154 -32.87 0.93 -1.12
CA SER A 154 -33.22 2.27 -1.60
C SER A 154 -32.85 3.29 -0.52
N LEU A 155 -31.64 3.79 -0.50
CA LEU A 155 -31.28 5.04 0.16
C LEU A 155 -30.18 5.70 -0.68
N GLU A 156 -30.59 6.73 -1.36
CA GLU A 156 -29.92 7.90 -1.90
C GLU A 156 -28.39 7.88 -1.96
N ASP A 157 -27.87 7.99 -3.19
CA ASP A 157 -26.59 8.65 -3.59
C ASP A 157 -25.55 8.92 -2.46
N SER A 158 -25.08 7.89 -1.80
CA SER A 158 -23.76 7.96 -1.21
C SER A 158 -22.75 7.81 -2.37
N LYS A 159 -22.15 8.91 -2.79
CA LYS A 159 -20.96 8.92 -3.66
C LYS A 159 -20.02 7.88 -3.10
N SER A 160 -19.82 6.78 -3.82
CA SER A 160 -18.97 5.69 -3.38
C SER A 160 -17.55 6.22 -3.17
N GLU A 161 -17.09 6.15 -1.93
CA GLU A 161 -15.67 6.22 -1.60
C GLU A 161 -14.92 5.24 -2.50
N SER A 162 -13.63 5.47 -2.73
CA SER A 162 -12.81 4.65 -3.63
C SER A 162 -13.05 3.15 -3.39
N ASN A 163 -13.23 2.37 -4.44
CA ASN A 163 -13.39 0.91 -4.34
C ASN A 163 -12.11 0.19 -3.90
N VAL A 164 -11.04 0.91 -3.64
CA VAL A 164 -9.77 0.36 -3.16
C VAL A 164 -9.76 0.40 -1.64
N GLU A 165 -9.68 -0.78 -1.06
CA GLU A 165 -9.62 -0.96 0.39
C GLU A 165 -8.27 -1.54 0.82
N VAL A 166 -7.91 -1.20 2.05
CA VAL A 166 -6.74 -1.72 2.75
C VAL A 166 -7.07 -3.13 3.24
N LYS A 167 -6.19 -4.12 2.99
CA LYS A 167 -6.43 -5.50 3.38
C LYS A 167 -5.61 -5.89 4.61
N ASN A 168 -4.35 -6.14 4.42
CA ASN A 168 -3.41 -6.63 5.44
C ASN A 168 -1.98 -6.28 5.03
N MET A 169 -0.98 -6.99 5.55
CA MET A 169 0.41 -6.83 5.15
C MET A 169 0.91 -8.07 4.41
N VAL A 170 1.88 -7.86 3.55
CA VAL A 170 2.57 -8.90 2.80
C VAL A 170 4.03 -8.94 3.23
N PHE A 171 4.45 -10.07 3.74
CA PHE A 171 5.84 -10.34 4.07
C PHE A 171 6.61 -10.77 2.82
N PHE A 172 7.76 -10.16 2.59
CA PHE A 172 8.62 -10.46 1.46
C PHE A 172 10.02 -10.86 1.93
N LYS A 173 10.45 -12.04 1.49
CA LYS A 173 11.79 -12.56 1.76
C LYS A 173 12.23 -13.50 0.66
N ASP A 174 13.45 -13.31 0.16
CA ASP A 174 14.08 -14.21 -0.82
C ASP A 174 13.19 -14.54 -2.03
N LYS A 175 12.44 -13.52 -2.53
CA LYS A 175 11.44 -13.63 -3.61
C LYS A 175 10.17 -14.40 -3.24
N GLU A 176 10.04 -14.82 -2.02
CA GLU A 176 8.79 -15.37 -1.50
C GLU A 176 7.89 -14.23 -1.01
N VAL A 177 6.62 -14.37 -1.33
CA VAL A 177 5.56 -13.41 -0.99
C VAL A 177 4.54 -14.13 -0.13
N ILE A 178 4.43 -13.76 1.13
CA ILE A 178 3.53 -14.37 2.10
C ILE A 178 2.54 -13.31 2.57
N GLU A 179 1.27 -13.55 2.29
CA GLU A 179 0.20 -12.68 2.79
C GLU A 179 -0.09 -13.05 4.25
N LEU A 180 -0.04 -12.03 5.11
CA LEU A 180 -0.31 -12.20 6.53
C LEU A 180 -1.82 -12.07 6.79
N THR A 181 -2.32 -12.84 7.74
CA THR A 181 -3.65 -12.61 8.30
C THR A 181 -3.67 -11.32 9.12
N ASP A 182 -4.85 -10.83 9.49
CA ASP A 182 -5.00 -9.65 10.36
C ASP A 182 -4.30 -9.85 11.71
N GLU A 183 -4.39 -11.05 12.27
CA GLU A 183 -3.78 -11.40 13.55
C GLU A 183 -2.25 -11.45 13.45
N GLU A 184 -1.72 -12.06 12.40
CA GLU A 184 -0.28 -12.08 12.12
C GLU A 184 0.25 -10.69 11.85
N THR A 185 -0.48 -9.88 11.07
CA THR A 185 -0.14 -8.48 10.80
C THR A 185 -0.01 -7.70 12.11
N LYS A 186 -1.01 -7.78 12.98
CA LYS A 186 -0.95 -7.14 14.31
C LYS A 186 0.22 -7.67 15.15
N GLY A 187 0.43 -9.00 15.17
CA GLY A 187 1.53 -9.62 15.88
C GLY A 187 2.89 -9.09 15.44
N VAL A 188 3.14 -9.01 14.13
CA VAL A 188 4.37 -8.44 13.57
C VAL A 188 4.51 -6.96 13.91
N ASN A 189 3.42 -6.20 13.85
CA ASN A 189 3.43 -4.79 14.20
C ASN A 189 3.76 -4.54 15.68
N PHE A 190 3.28 -5.41 16.58
CA PHE A 190 3.69 -5.40 17.99
C PHE A 190 5.19 -5.68 18.13
N LEU A 191 5.70 -6.74 17.48
CA LEU A 191 7.13 -7.09 17.54
C LEU A 191 8.05 -5.98 17.03
N ARG A 192 7.60 -5.23 16.01
CA ARG A 192 8.34 -4.10 15.42
C ARG A 192 8.13 -2.78 16.16
N ASN A 193 7.35 -2.75 17.24
CA ASN A 193 6.96 -1.52 17.94
C ASN A 193 6.32 -0.46 17.02
N LYS A 194 5.57 -0.91 16.02
CA LYS A 194 4.86 -0.03 15.07
C LYS A 194 3.42 0.26 15.49
N ILE A 195 2.92 -0.40 16.54
CA ILE A 195 1.56 -0.18 17.05
C ILE A 195 1.50 1.13 17.81
N LYS A 196 0.66 2.04 17.35
CA LYS A 196 0.25 3.22 18.11
C LYS A 196 -0.99 2.89 18.93
N ASN A 197 -2.06 2.49 18.26
CA ASN A 197 -3.28 2.00 18.89
C ASN A 197 -3.69 0.71 18.19
N ALA A 198 -4.26 -0.23 18.95
CA ALA A 198 -4.81 -1.47 18.39
C ALA A 198 -5.97 -1.98 19.23
N THR A 199 -6.91 -2.59 18.53
CA THR A 199 -8.00 -3.36 19.15
C THR A 199 -7.67 -4.84 19.04
N LEU A 200 -7.56 -5.50 20.19
CA LEU A 200 -7.31 -6.93 20.30
C LEU A 200 -8.55 -7.62 20.86
N THR A 201 -9.07 -8.57 20.10
CA THR A 201 -10.20 -9.40 20.54
C THR A 201 -9.72 -10.81 20.84
N ILE A 202 -9.87 -11.24 22.06
CA ILE A 202 -9.45 -12.55 22.56
C ILE A 202 -10.70 -13.40 22.80
N LYS A 203 -10.72 -14.62 22.27
CA LYS A 203 -11.77 -15.59 22.55
C LYS A 203 -11.50 -16.25 23.88
N CYS A 204 -12.47 -16.18 24.79
CA CYS A 204 -12.45 -16.82 26.10
C CYS A 204 -13.60 -17.83 26.24
N ASP A 205 -13.53 -18.68 27.27
CA ASP A 205 -14.65 -19.55 27.62
C ASP A 205 -15.89 -18.70 28.00
N GLY A 206 -16.88 -18.70 27.12
CA GLY A 206 -18.14 -17.97 27.31
C GLY A 206 -18.28 -16.66 26.52
N GLY A 207 -17.31 -16.27 25.67
CA GLY A 207 -17.45 -15.07 24.86
C GLY A 207 -16.17 -14.51 24.28
N TYR A 208 -16.20 -13.22 23.97
CA TYR A 208 -15.05 -12.47 23.48
C TYR A 208 -14.71 -11.35 24.44
N PHE A 209 -13.42 -11.14 24.67
CA PHE A 209 -12.90 -10.03 25.43
C PHE A 209 -12.11 -9.11 24.50
N THR A 210 -12.47 -7.84 24.46
CA THR A 210 -11.82 -6.85 23.58
C THR A 210 -11.03 -5.86 24.43
N ILE A 211 -9.77 -5.66 24.05
CA ILE A 211 -8.86 -4.68 24.66
C ILE A 211 -8.50 -3.65 23.59
N GLU A 212 -8.57 -2.39 23.96
CA GLU A 212 -7.98 -1.30 23.19
C GLU A 212 -6.65 -0.92 23.83
N THR A 213 -5.58 -0.92 23.02
CA THR A 213 -4.25 -0.50 23.47
C THR A 213 -3.96 0.91 23.01
N LEU A 214 -3.45 1.73 23.92
CA LEU A 214 -2.99 3.09 23.63
C LEU A 214 -1.48 3.11 23.85
N GLU A 215 -0.69 3.37 22.81
CA GLU A 215 0.78 3.41 22.84
C GLU A 215 1.42 2.15 23.46
N SER A 216 1.52 1.08 22.71
CA SER A 216 2.21 -0.13 23.18
C SER A 216 3.70 -0.11 22.82
N LYS A 217 4.54 -0.54 23.77
CA LYS A 217 5.97 -0.81 23.52
C LYS A 217 6.27 -2.23 23.95
N MET A 218 6.87 -3.01 23.08
CA MET A 218 7.33 -4.36 23.35
C MET A 218 8.86 -4.40 23.40
N LYS A 219 9.42 -5.01 24.43
CA LYS A 219 10.85 -5.32 24.48
C LYS A 219 11.02 -6.83 24.41
N LEU A 220 11.56 -7.30 23.29
CA LEU A 220 11.95 -8.70 23.14
C LEU A 220 13.33 -8.90 23.74
N ILE A 221 13.44 -9.84 24.66
CA ILE A 221 14.72 -10.30 25.22
C ILE A 221 14.83 -11.77 24.82
N SER A 222 15.66 -12.08 23.82
CA SER A 222 16.01 -13.46 23.49
C SER A 222 17.35 -13.82 24.12
N LYS A 223 17.42 -14.99 24.79
CA LYS A 223 18.69 -15.64 25.11
C LYS A 223 18.93 -16.66 24.01
N LEU A 224 19.98 -16.47 23.23
CA LEU A 224 20.52 -17.54 22.39
C LEU A 224 21.30 -18.50 23.31
N ASP A 225 20.84 -19.73 23.34
CA ASP A 225 21.62 -20.81 23.97
C ASP A 225 22.57 -21.34 22.88
N VAL A 226 23.85 -20.96 22.99
CA VAL A 226 24.87 -21.25 21.94
C VAL A 226 25.21 -22.74 21.91
N ASP A 227 24.82 -23.50 22.93
CA ASP A 227 25.13 -24.93 23.06
C ASP A 227 24.22 -25.84 22.19
N THR A 228 23.20 -25.28 21.54
CA THR A 228 22.26 -26.04 20.68
C THR A 228 22.47 -25.85 19.17
N ILE A 229 23.51 -25.13 18.76
CA ILE A 229 23.87 -24.98 17.34
C ILE A 229 24.97 -26.00 17.02
N ASN A 230 24.59 -27.24 16.74
CA ASN A 230 25.43 -28.25 16.11
C ASN A 230 24.96 -28.45 14.65
#